data_9e3078fab95b25645153ae230c13d9e0
#
_entry.id   9e3078fab95b25645153ae230c13d9e0
#
_cell.length_a   1.000
_cell.length_b   1.000
_cell.length_c   1.000
_cell.angle_alpha   90.00
_cell.angle_beta   90.00
_cell.angle_gamma   90.00
#
_symmetry.space_group_name_H-M   'P 1'
#
loop_
_entity.id
_entity.type
_entity.pdbx_description
1 polymer ?
#
loop_
_entity_poly.entity_id
_entity_poly.type
_entity_poly.pdbx_seq_one_letter_code
_entity_poly.pdbx_strand_id
1 'polypeptide(L)'
;MNEQEYPVYLSDAPEGAHTYGTLSYNRRSKCWTIKGEPCVTELAKRLFPGCDGRGRGVARFTAHRRIIGDLNWLMLRYPLEIKEADRARWAEALKDAREYAIRRERSLTSPASVTPPDDEFRGDLMPFQKLGVGFLLSSRRCLLADEMGLGKTVQALAFLATLRAYPALIVVPPHLVRNWVRECERFLKPDGSLRVHIIRGLKPYDLPEADVYIVHYLLLRGWKTALPDYHFGCVIFDEIQELRHSGTEKYSAASLLSDTSENVVGLSGTPIYNNGGEIWNVVNIIDFHFLGDWESFSREWCYGYGNMVVAKPELLGEHLRREGLMLRRVKSEVLKELPPKRRLVQEIDWDDRVYRELMRPVAEQLHLLDGAETASARALIEEQISQTQRQATGVAKAPYVAAFVRALLENGEKVLLMAHHHAVMDVYAKELKPFHPVFITGRENDARKDAAARAFMEGTTNLCVVSLRSASGLNLQRASCVVFGELDWSPAVHSQAEDRAHRIGQSDSLVCYYLVSPRGSDSDMQDALGLKVSQFVALMGDEQTDRAQDVLMQSEARDRIRRLVERLRGEYASAPPDIPS
;
A
#
# COMPACT_ATOMS: atom_id res chain seq x y z
N MET A 1 20.89 -12.80 -24.62
CA MET A 1 20.57 -14.12 -25.20
C MET A 1 20.19 -13.93 -26.66
N ASN A 2 20.79 -14.72 -27.56
CA ASN A 2 20.46 -14.69 -28.97
C ASN A 2 19.04 -15.22 -29.20
N GLU A 3 18.34 -14.70 -30.21
CA GLU A 3 16.97 -15.12 -30.59
C GLU A 3 16.81 -16.63 -30.84
N GLN A 4 17.91 -17.36 -30.99
CA GLN A 4 17.94 -18.80 -31.23
C GLN A 4 17.77 -19.71 -30.01
N GLU A 5 17.74 -19.18 -28.77
CA GLU A 5 17.74 -20.01 -27.53
C GLU A 5 16.37 -20.27 -26.92
N TYR A 6 15.28 -19.70 -27.44
CA TYR A 6 13.94 -20.01 -26.97
C TYR A 6 13.25 -21.02 -27.89
N PRO A 7 13.15 -22.30 -27.48
CA PRO A 7 12.44 -23.28 -28.27
C PRO A 7 10.96 -22.92 -28.39
N VAL A 8 10.44 -22.89 -29.59
CA VAL A 8 9.06 -22.54 -29.91
C VAL A 8 8.37 -23.74 -30.55
N TYR A 9 7.18 -24.10 -30.09
CA TYR A 9 6.35 -25.06 -30.73
C TYR A 9 5.63 -24.38 -31.91
N LEU A 10 6.13 -24.66 -33.12
CA LEU A 10 5.58 -24.14 -34.35
C LEU A 10 4.72 -25.23 -35.02
N SER A 11 3.53 -25.41 -34.61
CA SER A 11 2.42 -26.07 -35.29
C SER A 11 2.58 -27.50 -35.86
N ASP A 12 3.77 -28.01 -36.11
CA ASP A 12 3.97 -29.33 -36.71
C ASP A 12 4.77 -30.22 -35.79
N ALA A 13 4.09 -31.21 -35.24
CA ALA A 13 4.80 -32.34 -34.63
C ALA A 13 5.75 -32.90 -35.71
N PRO A 14 6.99 -33.31 -35.37
CA PRO A 14 7.87 -33.98 -36.30
C PRO A 14 7.10 -35.10 -37.03
N GLU A 15 7.33 -35.24 -38.34
CA GLU A 15 6.65 -36.25 -39.16
C GLU A 15 6.78 -37.62 -38.48
N GLY A 16 5.65 -38.25 -38.13
CA GLY A 16 5.62 -39.52 -37.41
C GLY A 16 5.67 -39.43 -35.87
N ALA A 17 5.71 -38.24 -35.27
CA ALA A 17 5.63 -38.11 -33.82
C ALA A 17 4.20 -38.35 -33.31
N HIS A 18 4.09 -39.02 -32.14
CA HIS A 18 2.82 -39.18 -31.47
C HIS A 18 2.24 -37.84 -31.05
N THR A 19 0.98 -37.57 -31.38
CA THR A 19 0.24 -36.39 -30.95
C THR A 19 -0.71 -36.76 -29.81
N TYR A 20 -0.60 -36.02 -28.69
CA TYR A 20 -1.36 -36.30 -27.45
C TYR A 20 -2.77 -35.66 -27.46
N GLY A 21 -3.16 -35.03 -28.54
CA GLY A 21 -4.46 -34.39 -28.69
C GLY A 21 -4.44 -33.15 -29.60
N THR A 22 -5.51 -32.37 -29.53
CA THR A 22 -5.70 -31.17 -30.36
C THR A 22 -5.81 -29.92 -29.48
N LEU A 23 -5.20 -28.82 -29.95
CA LEU A 23 -5.34 -27.46 -29.38
C LEU A 23 -6.30 -26.65 -30.24
N SER A 24 -7.23 -25.95 -29.60
CA SER A 24 -8.17 -25.03 -30.26
C SER A 24 -8.46 -23.80 -29.40
N TYR A 25 -8.77 -22.68 -30.04
CA TYR A 25 -9.14 -21.46 -29.37
C TYR A 25 -10.65 -21.29 -29.27
N ASN A 26 -11.16 -21.07 -28.05
CA ASN A 26 -12.56 -20.78 -27.84
C ASN A 26 -12.76 -19.25 -27.75
N ARG A 27 -13.38 -18.65 -28.78
CA ARG A 27 -13.60 -17.20 -28.87
C ARG A 27 -14.54 -16.65 -27.79
N ARG A 28 -15.50 -17.44 -27.31
CA ARG A 28 -16.46 -17.00 -26.27
C ARG A 28 -15.83 -16.92 -24.90
N SER A 29 -15.04 -17.93 -24.53
CA SER A 29 -14.37 -17.98 -23.23
C SER A 29 -12.98 -17.36 -23.24
N LYS A 30 -12.48 -16.90 -24.40
CA LYS A 30 -11.12 -16.39 -24.61
C LYS A 30 -10.03 -17.32 -24.04
N CYS A 31 -10.20 -18.64 -24.23
CA CYS A 31 -9.31 -19.66 -23.70
C CYS A 31 -8.82 -20.60 -24.80
N TRP A 32 -7.60 -21.09 -24.64
CA TRP A 32 -7.07 -22.23 -25.39
C TRP A 32 -7.58 -23.52 -24.75
N THR A 33 -8.04 -24.46 -25.53
CA THR A 33 -8.60 -25.73 -25.05
C THR A 33 -7.84 -26.88 -25.67
N ILE A 34 -7.30 -27.75 -24.82
CA ILE A 34 -6.74 -29.05 -25.19
C ILE A 34 -7.85 -30.09 -25.07
N LYS A 35 -8.01 -30.90 -26.14
CA LYS A 35 -8.78 -32.14 -26.11
C LYS A 35 -7.84 -33.27 -26.50
N GLY A 36 -7.55 -34.17 -25.60
CA GLY A 36 -6.56 -35.20 -25.82
C GLY A 36 -6.46 -36.23 -24.71
N GLU A 37 -5.31 -36.85 -24.63
CA GLU A 37 -5.06 -37.90 -23.66
C GLU A 37 -5.24 -37.44 -22.23
N PRO A 38 -5.97 -38.22 -21.39
CA PRO A 38 -6.18 -37.85 -20.00
C PRO A 38 -4.90 -37.63 -19.21
N CYS A 39 -3.84 -38.37 -19.47
CA CYS A 39 -2.55 -38.23 -18.77
C CYS A 39 -1.96 -36.84 -18.98
N VAL A 40 -2.03 -36.27 -20.18
CA VAL A 40 -1.49 -34.93 -20.50
C VAL A 40 -2.39 -33.83 -19.96
N THR A 41 -3.71 -33.97 -20.11
CA THR A 41 -4.66 -32.96 -19.64
C THR A 41 -4.74 -32.88 -18.12
N GLU A 42 -4.64 -34.01 -17.39
CA GLU A 42 -4.57 -34.02 -15.92
C GLU A 42 -3.20 -33.52 -15.42
N LEU A 43 -2.10 -33.84 -16.14
CA LEU A 43 -0.79 -33.26 -15.83
C LEU A 43 -0.83 -31.73 -15.95
N ALA A 44 -1.41 -31.22 -17.05
CA ALA A 44 -1.54 -29.78 -17.27
C ALA A 44 -2.30 -29.09 -16.12
N LYS A 45 -3.42 -29.63 -15.69
CA LYS A 45 -4.23 -29.10 -14.58
C LYS A 45 -3.49 -29.12 -13.23
N ARG A 46 -2.54 -30.03 -13.05
CA ARG A 46 -1.74 -30.12 -11.81
C ARG A 46 -0.53 -29.19 -11.81
N LEU A 47 0.09 -28.99 -12.98
CA LEU A 47 1.35 -28.23 -13.09
C LEU A 47 1.13 -26.74 -13.25
N PHE A 48 0.09 -26.34 -14.02
CA PHE A 48 -0.05 -24.95 -14.43
C PHE A 48 -1.17 -24.24 -13.69
N PRO A 49 -0.86 -23.30 -12.79
CA PRO A 49 -1.84 -22.37 -12.25
C PRO A 49 -2.59 -21.65 -13.39
N GLY A 50 -3.92 -21.62 -13.35
CA GLY A 50 -4.74 -21.07 -14.44
C GLY A 50 -5.07 -22.06 -15.56
N CYS A 51 -4.71 -23.34 -15.41
CA CYS A 51 -5.23 -24.43 -16.23
C CYS A 51 -6.42 -25.09 -15.52
N ASP A 52 -7.59 -25.05 -16.16
CA ASP A 52 -8.80 -25.69 -15.67
C ASP A 52 -9.39 -26.65 -16.72
N GLY A 53 -10.61 -27.08 -16.55
CA GLY A 53 -11.37 -27.89 -17.51
C GLY A 53 -12.16 -29.00 -16.82
N ARG A 54 -13.44 -29.07 -17.16
CA ARG A 54 -14.32 -30.15 -16.66
C ARG A 54 -14.22 -31.37 -17.58
N GLY A 55 -14.07 -32.55 -16.98
CA GLY A 55 -14.05 -33.84 -17.65
C GLY A 55 -12.64 -34.36 -17.97
N ARG A 56 -12.55 -35.68 -18.15
CA ARG A 56 -11.31 -36.36 -18.55
C ARG A 56 -10.95 -35.99 -19.99
N GLY A 57 -9.67 -35.75 -20.25
CA GLY A 57 -9.18 -35.43 -21.57
C GLY A 57 -9.46 -33.99 -22.05
N VAL A 58 -9.84 -33.08 -21.14
CA VAL A 58 -10.04 -31.66 -21.46
C VAL A 58 -9.25 -30.79 -20.48
N ALA A 59 -8.42 -29.90 -20.99
CA ALA A 59 -7.74 -28.87 -20.23
C ALA A 59 -7.91 -27.49 -20.92
N ARG A 60 -8.09 -26.42 -20.15
CA ARG A 60 -8.28 -25.07 -20.68
C ARG A 60 -7.25 -24.12 -20.05
N PHE A 61 -6.66 -23.31 -20.89
CA PHE A 61 -5.72 -22.26 -20.51
C PHE A 61 -6.30 -20.91 -20.92
N THR A 62 -6.28 -19.93 -20.02
CA THR A 62 -6.62 -18.57 -20.39
C THR A 62 -5.60 -18.02 -21.40
N ALA A 63 -6.02 -17.13 -22.30
CA ALA A 63 -5.14 -16.56 -23.34
C ALA A 63 -4.25 -15.41 -22.79
N HIS A 64 -3.67 -15.62 -21.63
CA HIS A 64 -2.74 -14.66 -21.01
C HIS A 64 -1.29 -15.00 -21.42
N ARG A 65 -0.44 -13.99 -21.65
CA ARG A 65 0.95 -14.12 -22.16
C ARG A 65 1.77 -15.17 -21.41
N ARG A 66 1.70 -15.15 -20.08
CA ARG A 66 2.43 -16.11 -19.23
C ARG A 66 1.93 -17.53 -19.42
N ILE A 67 0.62 -17.69 -19.45
CA ILE A 67 -0.03 -19.00 -19.61
C ILE A 67 0.21 -19.57 -21.01
N ILE A 68 0.35 -18.73 -22.02
CA ILE A 68 0.80 -19.15 -23.36
C ILE A 68 2.23 -19.72 -23.31
N GLY A 69 3.11 -19.15 -22.47
CA GLY A 69 4.45 -19.71 -22.23
C GLY A 69 4.39 -21.11 -21.62
N ASP A 70 3.53 -21.33 -20.62
CA ASP A 70 3.30 -22.62 -19.97
C ASP A 70 2.73 -23.65 -20.96
N LEU A 71 1.78 -23.22 -21.78
CA LEU A 71 1.19 -24.06 -22.82
C LEU A 71 2.23 -24.44 -23.89
N ASN A 72 3.10 -23.52 -24.29
CA ASN A 72 4.22 -23.79 -25.21
C ASN A 72 5.17 -24.83 -24.59
N TRP A 73 5.52 -24.67 -23.32
CA TRP A 73 6.37 -25.63 -22.59
C TRP A 73 5.73 -27.04 -22.58
N LEU A 74 4.41 -27.13 -22.35
CA LEU A 74 3.68 -28.39 -22.39
C LEU A 74 3.74 -29.03 -23.78
N MET A 75 3.49 -28.24 -24.84
CA MET A 75 3.45 -28.72 -26.23
C MET A 75 4.81 -29.17 -26.77
N LEU A 76 5.91 -28.60 -26.28
CA LEU A 76 7.27 -29.06 -26.58
C LEU A 76 7.55 -30.48 -26.05
N ARG A 77 6.84 -30.92 -24.99
CA ARG A 77 6.99 -32.25 -24.37
C ARG A 77 5.93 -33.23 -24.78
N TYR A 78 4.74 -32.73 -24.99
CA TYR A 78 3.55 -33.48 -25.38
C TYR A 78 2.92 -32.81 -26.60
N PRO A 79 3.41 -33.12 -27.83
CA PRO A 79 2.95 -32.48 -29.04
C PRO A 79 1.44 -32.56 -29.23
N LEU A 80 0.84 -31.44 -29.56
CA LEU A 80 -0.60 -31.32 -29.86
C LEU A 80 -0.77 -30.82 -31.29
N GLU A 81 -1.81 -31.31 -31.97
CA GLU A 81 -2.22 -30.77 -33.25
C GLU A 81 -2.96 -29.44 -33.05
N ILE A 82 -2.52 -28.36 -33.70
CA ILE A 82 -3.21 -27.08 -33.66
C ILE A 82 -4.22 -27.04 -34.81
N LYS A 83 -5.48 -26.74 -34.50
CA LYS A 83 -6.49 -26.57 -35.56
C LYS A 83 -6.08 -25.48 -36.54
N GLU A 84 -6.20 -25.75 -37.83
CA GLU A 84 -5.81 -24.85 -38.91
C GLU A 84 -6.33 -23.43 -38.75
N ALA A 85 -7.61 -23.28 -38.36
CA ALA A 85 -8.26 -21.99 -38.13
C ALA A 85 -7.66 -21.18 -36.94
N ASP A 86 -6.87 -21.80 -36.11
CA ASP A 86 -6.29 -21.21 -34.90
C ASP A 86 -4.75 -21.05 -34.96
N ARG A 87 -4.09 -21.56 -36.04
CA ARG A 87 -2.62 -21.51 -36.19
C ARG A 87 -2.06 -20.09 -36.20
N ALA A 88 -2.66 -19.18 -36.96
CA ALA A 88 -2.22 -17.79 -37.01
C ALA A 88 -2.35 -17.09 -35.65
N ARG A 89 -3.44 -17.36 -34.93
CA ARG A 89 -3.68 -16.83 -33.57
C ARG A 89 -2.68 -17.38 -32.57
N TRP A 90 -2.34 -18.67 -32.66
CA TRP A 90 -1.32 -19.30 -31.83
C TRP A 90 0.05 -18.65 -32.06
N ALA A 91 0.47 -18.47 -33.29
CA ALA A 91 1.74 -17.84 -33.64
C ALA A 91 1.85 -16.41 -33.08
N GLU A 92 0.77 -15.62 -33.18
CA GLU A 92 0.71 -14.26 -32.62
C GLU A 92 0.80 -14.27 -31.09
N ALA A 93 0.00 -15.13 -30.44
CA ALA A 93 0.01 -15.26 -28.96
C ALA A 93 1.39 -15.71 -28.44
N LEU A 94 2.03 -16.63 -29.15
CA LEU A 94 3.37 -17.13 -28.81
C LEU A 94 4.44 -16.05 -28.97
N LYS A 95 4.35 -15.25 -30.05
CA LYS A 95 5.25 -14.09 -30.24
C LYS A 95 5.12 -13.09 -29.10
N ASP A 96 3.91 -12.73 -28.73
CA ASP A 96 3.66 -11.80 -27.60
C ASP A 96 4.15 -12.37 -26.27
N ALA A 97 3.92 -13.65 -25.98
CA ALA A 97 4.41 -14.33 -24.79
C ALA A 97 5.95 -14.36 -24.72
N ARG A 98 6.61 -14.59 -25.86
CA ARG A 98 8.07 -14.59 -25.98
C ARG A 98 8.66 -13.19 -25.74
N GLU A 99 8.10 -12.18 -26.37
CA GLU A 99 8.51 -10.79 -26.17
C GLU A 99 8.34 -10.37 -24.71
N TYR A 100 7.26 -10.79 -24.07
CA TYR A 100 7.03 -10.58 -22.63
C TYR A 100 8.12 -11.26 -21.79
N ALA A 101 8.44 -12.52 -22.04
CA ALA A 101 9.47 -13.26 -21.31
C ALA A 101 10.86 -12.62 -21.45
N ILE A 102 11.24 -12.21 -22.67
CA ILE A 102 12.53 -11.54 -22.95
C ILE A 102 12.60 -10.18 -22.24
N ARG A 103 11.53 -9.37 -22.33
CA ARG A 103 11.47 -8.08 -21.62
C ARG A 103 11.64 -8.26 -20.11
N ARG A 104 10.95 -9.24 -19.55
CA ARG A 104 11.01 -9.57 -18.14
C ARG A 104 12.42 -9.98 -17.70
N GLU A 105 13.06 -10.88 -18.42
CA GLU A 105 14.42 -11.32 -18.13
C GLU A 105 15.43 -10.15 -18.17
N ARG A 106 15.31 -9.28 -19.17
CA ARG A 106 16.15 -8.07 -19.26
C ARG A 106 15.96 -7.13 -18.07
N SER A 107 14.72 -6.96 -17.60
CA SER A 107 14.44 -6.09 -16.45
C SER A 107 15.06 -6.62 -15.14
N LEU A 108 15.20 -7.94 -15.02
CA LEU A 108 15.77 -8.59 -13.84
C LEU A 108 17.30 -8.62 -13.86
N THR A 109 17.90 -8.89 -15.03
CA THR A 109 19.35 -9.06 -15.16
C THR A 109 20.12 -7.74 -15.30
N SER A 110 19.52 -6.74 -15.94
CA SER A 110 20.14 -5.43 -16.19
C SER A 110 19.08 -4.36 -16.35
N PRO A 111 18.49 -3.88 -15.25
CA PRO A 111 17.56 -2.76 -15.34
C PRO A 111 18.26 -1.56 -15.95
N ALA A 112 17.74 -1.09 -17.09
CA ALA A 112 18.31 0.05 -17.78
C ALA A 112 18.11 1.32 -16.93
N SER A 113 19.15 2.12 -16.78
CA SER A 113 19.02 3.48 -16.24
C SER A 113 18.37 4.36 -17.31
N VAL A 114 17.15 4.83 -17.05
CA VAL A 114 16.38 5.61 -18.02
C VAL A 114 16.23 7.04 -17.55
N THR A 115 16.55 7.99 -18.42
CA THR A 115 16.24 9.41 -18.26
C THR A 115 15.04 9.71 -19.13
N PRO A 116 13.93 10.25 -18.57
CA PRO A 116 12.77 10.65 -19.35
C PRO A 116 13.14 11.73 -20.38
N PRO A 117 12.39 11.86 -21.49
CA PRO A 117 12.58 12.94 -22.47
C PRO A 117 12.30 14.32 -21.85
N ASP A 118 13.16 15.30 -22.14
CA ASP A 118 13.07 16.66 -21.58
C ASP A 118 11.82 17.44 -22.05
N ASP A 119 11.24 17.05 -23.19
CA ASP A 119 9.99 17.61 -23.70
C ASP A 119 8.74 17.07 -23.01
N GLU A 120 8.84 15.93 -22.32
CA GLU A 120 7.73 15.31 -21.60
C GLU A 120 7.85 15.36 -20.08
N PHE A 121 9.07 15.52 -19.56
CA PHE A 121 9.34 15.47 -18.13
C PHE A 121 10.31 16.53 -17.67
N ARG A 122 9.95 17.22 -16.57
CA ARG A 122 10.79 18.22 -15.91
C ARG A 122 11.34 17.67 -14.60
N GLY A 123 12.62 17.72 -14.41
CA GLY A 123 13.29 17.42 -13.14
C GLY A 123 14.31 16.30 -13.25
N ASP A 124 15.20 16.26 -12.27
CA ASP A 124 16.26 15.26 -12.20
C ASP A 124 15.85 14.09 -11.34
N LEU A 125 16.00 12.90 -11.90
CA LEU A 125 15.81 11.65 -11.18
C LEU A 125 17.12 11.21 -10.53
N MET A 126 17.06 10.75 -9.30
CA MET A 126 18.19 10.09 -8.65
C MET A 126 18.57 8.78 -9.38
N PRO A 127 19.83 8.32 -9.29
CA PRO A 127 20.27 7.11 -10.01
C PRO A 127 19.35 5.90 -9.79
N PHE A 128 18.94 5.64 -8.54
CA PHE A 128 18.03 4.54 -8.25
C PHE A 128 16.62 4.74 -8.84
N GLN A 129 16.14 5.98 -8.94
CA GLN A 129 14.85 6.28 -9.57
C GLN A 129 14.90 6.04 -11.07
N LYS A 130 16.00 6.37 -11.76
CA LYS A 130 16.23 6.04 -13.17
C LYS A 130 16.20 4.53 -13.43
N LEU A 131 16.79 3.73 -12.52
CA LEU A 131 16.67 2.27 -12.55
C LEU A 131 15.22 1.80 -12.32
N GLY A 132 14.50 2.47 -11.41
CA GLY A 132 13.08 2.21 -11.16
C GLY A 132 12.22 2.46 -12.40
N VAL A 133 12.44 3.57 -13.10
CA VAL A 133 11.76 3.85 -14.37
C VAL A 133 12.08 2.77 -15.41
N GLY A 134 13.34 2.34 -15.52
CA GLY A 134 13.74 1.24 -16.40
C GLY A 134 13.01 -0.07 -16.09
N PHE A 135 12.84 -0.40 -14.80
CA PHE A 135 12.07 -1.54 -14.35
C PHE A 135 10.59 -1.41 -14.76
N LEU A 136 9.95 -0.26 -14.52
CA LEU A 136 8.55 -0.01 -14.91
C LEU A 136 8.35 -0.16 -16.42
N LEU A 137 9.27 0.37 -17.23
CA LEU A 137 9.25 0.27 -18.70
C LEU A 137 9.37 -1.17 -19.21
N SER A 138 10.15 -1.98 -18.52
CA SER A 138 10.36 -3.39 -18.90
C SER A 138 9.19 -4.25 -18.47
N SER A 139 8.66 -4.03 -17.27
CA SER A 139 7.60 -4.86 -16.69
C SER A 139 6.20 -4.49 -17.19
N ARG A 140 5.93 -3.20 -17.44
CA ARG A 140 4.64 -2.64 -17.89
C ARG A 140 3.48 -2.85 -16.90
N ARG A 141 3.41 -4.02 -16.27
CA ARG A 141 2.42 -4.39 -15.26
C ARG A 141 3.16 -4.82 -14.01
N CYS A 142 3.24 -3.94 -13.01
CA CYS A 142 4.09 -4.20 -11.85
C CYS A 142 3.71 -3.36 -10.62
N LEU A 143 4.27 -3.75 -9.49
CA LEU A 143 4.16 -3.12 -8.18
C LEU A 143 5.46 -2.40 -7.84
N LEU A 144 5.43 -1.08 -7.80
CA LEU A 144 6.52 -0.28 -7.24
C LEU A 144 6.31 -0.17 -5.72
N ALA A 145 7.03 -0.98 -4.99
CA ALA A 145 6.90 -1.18 -3.56
C ALA A 145 8.03 -0.53 -2.75
N ASP A 146 8.69 0.47 -3.32
CA ASP A 146 9.75 1.23 -2.66
C ASP A 146 9.29 1.78 -1.31
N GLU A 147 10.20 1.84 -0.35
CA GLU A 147 9.96 2.45 0.95
C GLU A 147 9.37 3.86 0.81
N MET A 148 8.59 4.28 1.77
CA MET A 148 7.98 5.62 1.76
C MET A 148 9.06 6.71 1.71
N GLY A 149 8.83 7.76 0.90
CA GLY A 149 9.79 8.84 0.73
C GLY A 149 10.85 8.63 -0.37
N LEU A 150 10.89 7.48 -1.05
CA LEU A 150 11.78 7.21 -2.19
C LEU A 150 11.26 7.76 -3.54
N GLY A 151 10.17 8.52 -3.52
CA GLY A 151 9.65 9.18 -4.74
C GLY A 151 8.96 8.22 -5.71
N LYS A 152 8.10 7.33 -5.23
CA LYS A 152 7.29 6.45 -6.10
C LYS A 152 6.46 7.25 -7.10
N THR A 153 5.86 8.36 -6.68
CA THR A 153 5.06 9.26 -7.53
C THR A 153 5.88 9.79 -8.69
N VAL A 154 7.07 10.33 -8.45
CA VAL A 154 7.92 10.89 -9.51
C VAL A 154 8.41 9.80 -10.47
N GLN A 155 8.70 8.58 -9.98
CA GLN A 155 9.06 7.46 -10.85
C GLN A 155 7.90 7.03 -11.74
N ALA A 156 6.66 7.01 -11.21
CA ALA A 156 5.46 6.67 -12.00
C ALA A 156 5.16 7.75 -13.06
N LEU A 157 5.34 9.04 -12.75
CA LEU A 157 5.19 10.12 -13.71
C LEU A 157 6.31 10.10 -14.77
N ALA A 158 7.54 9.82 -14.39
CA ALA A 158 8.66 9.66 -15.31
C ALA A 158 8.45 8.46 -16.26
N PHE A 159 7.89 7.36 -15.77
CA PHE A 159 7.47 6.23 -16.59
C PHE A 159 6.39 6.63 -17.60
N LEU A 160 5.34 7.34 -17.14
CA LEU A 160 4.27 7.83 -18.01
C LEU A 160 4.80 8.74 -19.12
N ALA A 161 5.66 9.69 -18.77
CA ALA A 161 6.30 10.61 -19.71
C ALA A 161 7.17 9.88 -20.74
N THR A 162 7.99 8.91 -20.28
CA THR A 162 8.88 8.15 -21.17
C THR A 162 8.09 7.32 -22.18
N LEU A 163 6.96 6.76 -21.77
CA LEU A 163 6.08 5.99 -22.66
C LEU A 163 5.19 6.85 -23.55
N ARG A 164 4.93 8.10 -23.17
CA ARG A 164 3.89 8.95 -23.76
C ARG A 164 2.53 8.24 -23.79
N ALA A 165 2.24 7.43 -22.75
CA ALA A 165 1.05 6.58 -22.67
C ALA A 165 -0.19 7.37 -22.23
N TYR A 166 -0.55 8.38 -23.00
CA TYR A 166 -1.73 9.21 -22.79
C TYR A 166 -2.92 8.71 -23.62
N PRO A 167 -4.17 8.93 -23.19
CA PRO A 167 -4.54 9.44 -21.87
C PRO A 167 -4.20 8.43 -20.76
N ALA A 168 -3.81 8.94 -19.59
CA ALA A 168 -3.52 8.13 -18.42
C ALA A 168 -4.59 8.32 -17.35
N LEU A 169 -4.88 7.25 -16.59
CA LEU A 169 -5.76 7.31 -15.42
C LEU A 169 -4.95 7.07 -14.15
N ILE A 170 -5.08 7.97 -13.17
CA ILE A 170 -4.46 7.85 -11.86
C ILE A 170 -5.56 7.69 -10.82
N VAL A 171 -5.56 6.56 -10.12
CA VAL A 171 -6.52 6.19 -9.08
C VAL A 171 -5.87 6.33 -7.72
N VAL A 172 -6.43 7.17 -6.84
CA VAL A 172 -5.79 7.57 -5.59
C VAL A 172 -6.79 7.58 -4.41
N PRO A 173 -6.32 7.56 -3.16
CA PRO A 173 -7.14 7.95 -2.02
C PRO A 173 -7.66 9.39 -2.14
N PRO A 174 -8.85 9.71 -1.58
CA PRO A 174 -9.46 11.05 -1.74
C PRO A 174 -8.55 12.21 -1.36
N HIS A 175 -7.78 12.08 -0.28
CA HIS A 175 -6.90 13.13 0.23
C HIS A 175 -5.63 13.35 -0.62
N LEU A 176 -5.30 12.46 -1.54
CA LEU A 176 -4.13 12.57 -2.42
C LEU A 176 -4.43 13.19 -3.79
N VAL A 177 -5.71 13.38 -4.15
CA VAL A 177 -6.11 13.90 -5.47
C VAL A 177 -5.38 15.20 -5.82
N ARG A 178 -5.39 16.20 -4.93
CA ARG A 178 -4.73 17.49 -5.18
C ARG A 178 -3.21 17.40 -5.21
N ASN A 179 -2.65 16.50 -4.41
CA ASN A 179 -1.20 16.28 -4.43
C ASN A 179 -0.77 15.74 -5.80
N TRP A 180 -1.49 14.77 -6.34
CA TRP A 180 -1.22 14.21 -7.66
C TRP A 180 -1.39 15.24 -8.78
N VAL A 181 -2.40 16.13 -8.70
CA VAL A 181 -2.52 17.25 -9.67
C VAL A 181 -1.23 18.09 -9.67
N ARG A 182 -0.78 18.53 -8.47
CA ARG A 182 0.44 19.35 -8.34
C ARG A 182 1.70 18.63 -8.83
N GLU A 183 1.83 17.32 -8.54
CA GLU A 183 2.97 16.55 -9.02
C GLU A 183 2.91 16.37 -10.55
N CYS A 184 1.73 16.15 -11.15
CA CYS A 184 1.59 16.14 -12.61
C CYS A 184 1.99 17.48 -13.23
N GLU A 185 1.47 18.61 -12.73
CA GLU A 185 1.79 19.97 -13.21
C GLU A 185 3.27 20.32 -13.02
N ARG A 186 3.90 19.78 -11.98
CA ARG A 186 5.31 20.00 -11.68
C ARG A 186 6.24 19.26 -12.63
N PHE A 187 5.91 18.02 -12.97
CA PHE A 187 6.85 17.11 -13.63
C PHE A 187 6.52 16.81 -15.09
N LEU A 188 5.23 16.86 -15.50
CA LEU A 188 4.84 16.50 -16.86
C LEU A 188 4.74 17.71 -17.77
N LYS A 189 5.09 17.50 -19.06
CA LYS A 189 4.96 18.48 -20.15
C LYS A 189 5.44 19.89 -19.76
N PRO A 190 6.75 20.13 -19.73
CA PRO A 190 7.35 21.41 -19.30
C PRO A 190 6.89 22.63 -20.08
N ASP A 191 6.37 22.43 -21.29
CA ASP A 191 5.83 23.48 -22.18
C ASP A 191 4.48 24.06 -21.71
N GLY A 192 3.90 23.48 -20.66
CA GLY A 192 2.61 23.91 -20.12
C GLY A 192 1.38 23.40 -20.90
N SER A 193 1.56 22.49 -21.85
CA SER A 193 0.46 21.90 -22.63
C SER A 193 -0.36 20.85 -21.87
N LEU A 194 0.07 20.44 -20.66
CA LEU A 194 -0.54 19.40 -19.86
C LEU A 194 -2.00 19.73 -19.51
N ARG A 195 -2.91 18.84 -19.85
CA ARG A 195 -4.33 18.91 -19.47
C ARG A 195 -4.63 17.82 -18.43
N VAL A 196 -4.95 18.24 -17.22
CA VAL A 196 -5.34 17.34 -16.10
C VAL A 196 -6.81 17.51 -15.79
N HIS A 197 -7.55 16.42 -15.74
CA HIS A 197 -8.95 16.42 -15.35
C HIS A 197 -9.20 15.58 -14.10
N ILE A 198 -9.89 16.15 -13.11
CA ILE A 198 -10.32 15.44 -11.91
C ILE A 198 -11.74 14.93 -12.13
N ILE A 199 -11.91 13.62 -12.15
CA ILE A 199 -13.24 12.99 -12.24
C ILE A 199 -13.98 13.16 -10.91
N ARG A 200 -15.22 13.66 -10.99
CA ARG A 200 -16.05 13.99 -9.82
C ARG A 200 -17.42 13.32 -9.93
N GLY A 201 -18.01 13.04 -8.77
CA GLY A 201 -19.36 12.46 -8.70
C GLY A 201 -19.40 10.98 -9.05
N LEU A 202 -20.49 10.34 -8.65
CA LEU A 202 -20.72 8.89 -8.88
C LEU A 202 -21.42 8.59 -10.21
N LYS A 203 -22.02 9.61 -10.85
CA LYS A 203 -22.70 9.45 -12.14
C LYS A 203 -21.72 9.78 -13.26
N PRO A 204 -21.49 8.87 -14.22
CA PRO A 204 -20.68 9.16 -15.39
C PRO A 204 -21.24 10.36 -16.19
N TYR A 205 -20.32 11.12 -16.75
CA TYR A 205 -20.55 12.21 -17.68
C TYR A 205 -19.47 12.17 -18.77
N ASP A 206 -19.67 12.85 -19.87
CA ASP A 206 -18.69 12.93 -20.94
C ASP A 206 -17.43 13.64 -20.43
N LEU A 207 -16.33 12.90 -20.35
CA LEU A 207 -15.07 13.45 -19.87
C LEU A 207 -14.48 14.40 -20.91
N PRO A 208 -14.06 15.61 -20.51
CA PRO A 208 -13.35 16.51 -21.41
C PRO A 208 -12.03 15.87 -21.85
N GLU A 209 -11.53 16.26 -23.01
CA GLU A 209 -10.22 15.79 -23.49
C GLU A 209 -9.10 16.23 -22.54
N ALA A 210 -8.36 15.25 -22.01
CA ALA A 210 -7.25 15.48 -21.09
C ALA A 210 -6.14 14.45 -21.29
N ASP A 211 -4.91 14.80 -20.91
CA ASP A 211 -3.76 13.89 -20.95
C ASP A 211 -3.75 12.98 -19.72
N VAL A 212 -4.16 13.52 -18.56
CA VAL A 212 -4.20 12.79 -17.29
C VAL A 212 -5.56 12.97 -16.63
N TYR A 213 -6.19 11.87 -16.28
CA TYR A 213 -7.40 11.83 -15.49
C TYR A 213 -7.07 11.34 -14.08
N ILE A 214 -7.61 12.01 -13.07
CA ILE A 214 -7.42 11.62 -11.67
C ILE A 214 -8.76 11.32 -11.04
N VAL A 215 -8.88 10.15 -10.42
CA VAL A 215 -10.10 9.70 -9.74
C VAL A 215 -9.76 9.10 -8.38
N HIS A 216 -10.63 9.29 -7.39
CA HIS A 216 -10.42 8.59 -6.12
C HIS A 216 -11.22 7.28 -6.03
N TYR A 217 -10.68 6.30 -5.29
CA TYR A 217 -11.22 4.95 -5.18
C TYR A 217 -12.72 4.85 -4.91
N LEU A 218 -13.29 5.75 -4.11
CA LEU A 218 -14.71 5.71 -3.75
C LEU A 218 -15.64 6.00 -4.93
N LEU A 219 -15.14 6.67 -5.98
CA LEU A 219 -15.93 6.97 -7.18
C LEU A 219 -15.92 5.82 -8.19
N LEU A 220 -14.95 4.92 -8.17
CA LEU A 220 -14.80 3.85 -9.15
C LEU A 220 -16.09 3.03 -9.33
N ARG A 221 -16.84 2.79 -8.25
CA ARG A 221 -18.09 2.03 -8.31
C ARG A 221 -19.13 2.62 -9.28
N GLY A 222 -19.20 3.94 -9.35
CA GLY A 222 -20.14 4.64 -10.24
C GLY A 222 -19.64 4.70 -11.69
N TRP A 223 -18.34 4.52 -11.91
CA TRP A 223 -17.66 4.62 -13.20
C TRP A 223 -17.22 3.27 -13.77
N LYS A 224 -17.64 2.18 -13.16
CA LYS A 224 -17.22 0.81 -13.46
C LYS A 224 -17.33 0.42 -14.93
N THR A 225 -18.39 0.84 -15.59
CA THR A 225 -18.66 0.51 -17.01
C THR A 225 -18.16 1.58 -17.98
N ALA A 226 -18.12 2.84 -17.56
CA ALA A 226 -17.76 3.94 -18.44
C ALA A 226 -16.24 4.10 -18.62
N LEU A 227 -15.43 3.97 -17.55
CA LEU A 227 -13.99 4.18 -17.65
C LEU A 227 -13.26 3.18 -18.56
N PRO A 228 -13.60 1.89 -18.58
CA PRO A 228 -12.95 0.93 -19.51
C PRO A 228 -13.05 1.31 -20.98
N ASP A 229 -14.12 2.00 -21.40
CA ASP A 229 -14.35 2.41 -22.78
C ASP A 229 -13.40 3.53 -23.26
N TYR A 230 -12.76 4.24 -22.33
CA TYR A 230 -11.76 5.28 -22.66
C TYR A 230 -10.41 4.72 -23.09
N HIS A 231 -10.13 3.43 -22.89
CA HIS A 231 -8.88 2.77 -23.31
C HIS A 231 -7.62 3.55 -22.89
N PHE A 232 -7.44 3.72 -21.59
CA PHE A 232 -6.28 4.44 -21.05
C PHE A 232 -4.97 3.74 -21.43
N GLY A 233 -4.01 4.50 -21.94
CA GLY A 233 -2.67 4.01 -22.25
C GLY A 233 -1.89 3.54 -21.01
N CYS A 234 -2.22 4.11 -19.85
CA CYS A 234 -1.64 3.72 -18.57
C CYS A 234 -2.64 3.92 -17.43
N VAL A 235 -2.71 2.97 -16.50
CA VAL A 235 -3.44 3.09 -15.22
C VAL A 235 -2.46 2.98 -14.07
N ILE A 236 -2.45 3.99 -13.19
CA ILE A 236 -1.64 4.05 -11.98
C ILE A 236 -2.57 3.97 -10.77
N PHE A 237 -2.36 2.98 -9.90
CA PHE A 237 -3.06 2.83 -8.63
C PHE A 237 -2.14 3.23 -7.49
N ASP A 238 -2.35 4.41 -6.89
CA ASP A 238 -1.58 4.82 -5.70
C ASP A 238 -2.24 4.29 -4.43
N GLU A 239 -1.42 3.86 -3.46
CA GLU A 239 -1.86 3.12 -2.29
C GLU A 239 -2.78 1.93 -2.70
N ILE A 240 -2.28 1.10 -3.62
CA ILE A 240 -3.05 0.01 -4.26
C ILE A 240 -3.67 -0.97 -3.25
N GLN A 241 -3.17 -1.01 -2.02
CA GLN A 241 -3.77 -1.81 -0.94
C GLN A 241 -5.23 -1.40 -0.61
N GLU A 242 -5.71 -0.28 -1.10
CA GLU A 242 -7.14 0.05 -1.09
C GLU A 242 -7.99 -1.01 -1.81
N LEU A 243 -7.40 -1.79 -2.70
CA LEU A 243 -8.04 -2.85 -3.48
C LEU A 243 -7.86 -4.26 -2.89
N ARG A 244 -7.42 -4.38 -1.66
CA ARG A 244 -7.15 -5.69 -1.03
C ARG A 244 -8.38 -6.58 -0.83
N HIS A 245 -9.59 -6.03 -0.87
CA HIS A 245 -10.85 -6.77 -0.67
C HIS A 245 -11.61 -6.95 -1.98
N SER A 246 -11.62 -8.17 -2.53
CA SER A 246 -12.24 -8.51 -3.83
C SER A 246 -13.76 -8.40 -3.86
N GLY A 247 -14.45 -8.52 -2.71
CA GLY A 247 -15.91 -8.41 -2.64
C GLY A 247 -16.48 -6.99 -2.77
N THR A 248 -15.67 -6.00 -3.14
CA THR A 248 -16.10 -4.60 -3.22
C THR A 248 -16.31 -4.14 -4.67
N GLU A 249 -17.29 -3.23 -4.88
CA GLU A 249 -17.52 -2.64 -6.20
C GLU A 249 -16.31 -1.86 -6.73
N LYS A 250 -15.50 -1.23 -5.85
CA LYS A 250 -14.27 -0.56 -6.25
C LYS A 250 -13.23 -1.54 -6.80
N TYR A 251 -13.13 -2.75 -6.23
CA TYR A 251 -12.26 -3.81 -6.73
C TYR A 251 -12.69 -4.27 -8.12
N SER A 252 -14.00 -4.58 -8.29
CA SER A 252 -14.52 -5.02 -9.59
C SER A 252 -14.30 -3.96 -10.68
N ALA A 253 -14.45 -2.67 -10.35
CA ALA A 253 -14.19 -1.57 -11.30
C ALA A 253 -12.68 -1.47 -11.65
N ALA A 254 -11.80 -1.60 -10.66
CA ALA A 254 -10.36 -1.59 -10.87
C ALA A 254 -9.88 -2.78 -11.72
N SER A 255 -10.47 -3.98 -11.53
CA SER A 255 -10.18 -5.16 -12.34
C SER A 255 -10.51 -4.92 -13.82
N LEU A 256 -11.72 -4.39 -14.12
CA LEU A 256 -12.11 -4.08 -15.50
C LEU A 256 -11.19 -3.03 -16.14
N LEU A 257 -10.78 -2.01 -15.40
CA LEU A 257 -9.82 -1.01 -15.88
C LEU A 257 -8.46 -1.63 -16.18
N SER A 258 -7.99 -2.50 -15.29
CA SER A 258 -6.73 -3.21 -15.48
C SER A 258 -6.76 -4.10 -16.73
N ASP A 259 -7.87 -4.80 -16.98
CA ASP A 259 -8.04 -5.69 -18.14
C ASP A 259 -8.01 -4.94 -19.48
N THR A 260 -8.41 -3.67 -19.51
CA THR A 260 -8.44 -2.84 -20.71
C THR A 260 -7.17 -2.02 -20.95
N SER A 261 -6.23 -2.02 -20.00
CA SER A 261 -5.00 -1.23 -20.08
C SER A 261 -3.77 -2.12 -20.27
N GLU A 262 -2.87 -1.72 -21.16
CA GLU A 262 -1.60 -2.43 -21.37
C GLU A 262 -0.62 -2.18 -20.20
N ASN A 263 -0.59 -0.96 -19.69
CA ASN A 263 0.34 -0.54 -18.66
C ASN A 263 -0.41 -0.30 -17.35
N VAL A 264 -0.08 -1.09 -16.33
CA VAL A 264 -0.72 -1.00 -15.00
C VAL A 264 0.34 -0.96 -13.92
N VAL A 265 0.40 0.13 -13.18
CA VAL A 265 1.38 0.33 -12.11
C VAL A 265 0.68 0.49 -10.78
N GLY A 266 0.96 -0.42 -9.85
CA GLY A 266 0.57 -0.27 -8.45
C GLY A 266 1.68 0.40 -7.65
N LEU A 267 1.34 1.36 -6.80
CA LEU A 267 2.26 2.00 -5.87
C LEU A 267 1.86 1.66 -4.44
N SER A 268 2.79 1.21 -3.62
CA SER A 268 2.56 0.96 -2.19
C SER A 268 3.87 1.05 -1.40
N GLY A 269 3.83 1.65 -0.23
CA GLY A 269 4.94 1.58 0.73
C GLY A 269 4.95 0.28 1.55
N THR A 270 3.79 -0.38 1.64
CA THR A 270 3.55 -1.59 2.44
C THR A 270 2.80 -2.65 1.62
N PRO A 271 3.46 -3.29 0.66
CA PRO A 271 2.79 -4.11 -0.36
C PRO A 271 2.35 -5.49 0.12
N ILE A 272 2.93 -6.03 1.17
CA ILE A 272 2.67 -7.40 1.63
C ILE A 272 1.94 -7.35 2.95
N TYR A 273 0.73 -7.92 2.96
CA TYR A 273 -0.08 -8.17 4.14
C TYR A 273 0.01 -9.65 4.50
N ASN A 274 -0.19 -9.99 5.78
CA ASN A 274 -0.15 -11.40 6.19
C ASN A 274 -1.40 -12.16 5.76
N ASN A 275 -2.48 -11.47 5.43
CA ASN A 275 -3.64 -12.13 4.86
C ASN A 275 -3.36 -12.45 3.38
N GLY A 276 -3.29 -13.74 3.06
CA GLY A 276 -3.02 -14.21 1.70
C GLY A 276 -4.05 -13.72 0.67
N GLY A 277 -5.32 -13.59 1.08
CA GLY A 277 -6.37 -13.05 0.21
C GLY A 277 -6.11 -11.61 -0.19
N GLU A 278 -5.56 -10.79 0.70
CA GLU A 278 -5.29 -9.38 0.42
C GLU A 278 -4.18 -9.20 -0.62
N ILE A 279 -3.05 -9.89 -0.46
CA ILE A 279 -1.95 -9.80 -1.44
C ILE A 279 -2.32 -10.44 -2.77
N TRP A 280 -3.02 -11.57 -2.76
CA TRP A 280 -3.51 -12.22 -3.96
C TRP A 280 -4.45 -11.31 -4.76
N ASN A 281 -5.37 -10.61 -4.10
CA ASN A 281 -6.26 -9.64 -4.71
C ASN A 281 -5.49 -8.47 -5.34
N VAL A 282 -4.54 -7.88 -4.64
CA VAL A 282 -3.72 -6.77 -5.15
C VAL A 282 -2.91 -7.20 -6.37
N VAL A 283 -2.28 -8.36 -6.32
CA VAL A 283 -1.51 -8.89 -7.45
C VAL A 283 -2.40 -9.15 -8.67
N ASN A 284 -3.61 -9.68 -8.48
CA ASN A 284 -4.56 -9.92 -9.57
C ASN A 284 -5.08 -8.65 -10.25
N ILE A 285 -5.08 -7.51 -9.57
CA ILE A 285 -5.36 -6.22 -10.23
C ILE A 285 -4.20 -5.84 -11.16
N ILE A 286 -2.97 -6.08 -10.75
CA ILE A 286 -1.79 -5.70 -11.53
C ILE A 286 -1.62 -6.67 -12.71
N ASP A 287 -1.57 -7.96 -12.43
CA ASP A 287 -1.37 -9.01 -13.43
C ASP A 287 -2.20 -10.24 -13.05
N PHE A 288 -3.33 -10.39 -13.75
CA PHE A 288 -4.32 -11.43 -13.46
C PHE A 288 -3.70 -12.83 -13.58
N HIS A 289 -3.99 -13.68 -12.59
CA HIS A 289 -3.42 -15.03 -12.48
C HIS A 289 -1.89 -15.11 -12.34
N PHE A 290 -1.20 -14.03 -12.02
CA PHE A 290 0.24 -14.08 -11.78
C PHE A 290 0.62 -15.07 -10.66
N LEU A 291 -0.13 -15.08 -9.57
CA LEU A 291 0.01 -16.05 -8.46
C LEU A 291 -0.85 -17.32 -8.66
N GLY A 292 -1.42 -17.53 -9.84
CA GLY A 292 -2.33 -18.62 -10.11
C GLY A 292 -3.74 -18.39 -9.55
N ASP A 293 -4.53 -19.46 -9.53
CA ASP A 293 -5.85 -19.43 -8.87
C ASP A 293 -5.71 -19.42 -7.34
N TRP A 294 -6.80 -19.08 -6.65
CA TRP A 294 -6.82 -18.99 -5.19
C TRP A 294 -6.49 -20.32 -4.49
N GLU A 295 -6.94 -21.44 -5.04
CA GLU A 295 -6.73 -22.75 -4.44
C GLU A 295 -5.24 -23.13 -4.47
N SER A 296 -4.58 -22.93 -5.60
CA SER A 296 -3.14 -23.16 -5.77
C SER A 296 -2.32 -22.24 -4.89
N PHE A 297 -2.63 -20.93 -4.92
CA PHE A 297 -1.95 -19.94 -4.10
C PHE A 297 -2.09 -20.20 -2.59
N SER A 298 -3.31 -20.47 -2.13
CA SER A 298 -3.56 -20.72 -0.70
C SER A 298 -2.86 -21.98 -0.19
N ARG A 299 -2.81 -23.03 -1.01
CA ARG A 299 -2.11 -24.27 -0.68
C ARG A 299 -0.59 -24.11 -0.63
N GLU A 300 -0.01 -23.33 -1.54
CA GLU A 300 1.43 -23.17 -1.65
C GLU A 300 1.98 -22.15 -0.65
N TRP A 301 1.28 -21.03 -0.45
CA TRP A 301 1.79 -19.87 0.27
C TRP A 301 1.12 -19.59 1.61
N CYS A 302 -0.02 -20.21 1.91
CA CYS A 302 -0.81 -19.87 3.09
C CYS A 302 -1.00 -21.04 4.05
N TYR A 303 -1.36 -20.71 5.30
CA TYR A 303 -1.84 -21.68 6.29
C TYR A 303 -3.03 -21.10 7.06
N GLY A 304 -3.80 -21.97 7.73
CA GLY A 304 -4.94 -21.58 8.56
C GLY A 304 -6.30 -22.02 7.98
N TYR A 305 -7.34 -21.89 8.79
CA TYR A 305 -8.73 -22.14 8.41
C TYR A 305 -9.52 -20.84 8.49
N GLY A 306 -10.19 -20.46 7.41
CA GLY A 306 -10.97 -19.21 7.33
C GLY A 306 -10.10 -18.01 6.92
N ASN A 307 -9.38 -17.42 7.86
CA ASN A 307 -8.38 -16.38 7.53
C ASN A 307 -7.05 -17.05 7.15
N MET A 308 -6.79 -17.15 5.87
CA MET A 308 -5.54 -17.66 5.33
C MET A 308 -4.42 -16.65 5.54
N VAL A 309 -3.38 -17.03 6.28
CA VAL A 309 -2.19 -16.21 6.56
C VAL A 309 -1.05 -16.68 5.68
N VAL A 310 -0.28 -15.75 5.12
CA VAL A 310 0.92 -16.09 4.34
C VAL A 310 1.96 -16.74 5.25
N ALA A 311 2.36 -17.97 4.94
CA ALA A 311 3.26 -18.75 5.78
C ALA A 311 4.66 -18.15 5.91
N LYS A 312 5.19 -17.61 4.81
CA LYS A 312 6.53 -17.02 4.71
C LYS A 312 6.49 -15.77 3.81
N PRO A 313 6.11 -14.60 4.36
CA PRO A 313 5.96 -13.36 3.59
C PRO A 313 7.25 -12.95 2.85
N GLU A 314 8.42 -13.23 3.44
CA GLU A 314 9.72 -12.91 2.85
C GLU A 314 9.95 -13.68 1.54
N LEU A 315 9.65 -14.98 1.54
CA LEU A 315 9.80 -15.83 0.36
C LEU A 315 8.81 -15.44 -0.75
N LEU A 316 7.56 -15.07 -0.37
CA LEU A 316 6.60 -14.54 -1.32
C LEU A 316 7.10 -13.22 -1.92
N GLY A 317 7.63 -12.33 -1.09
CA GLY A 317 8.24 -11.07 -1.53
C GLY A 317 9.43 -11.29 -2.46
N GLU A 318 10.30 -12.24 -2.16
CA GLU A 318 11.40 -12.64 -3.05
C GLU A 318 10.89 -13.23 -4.36
N HIS A 319 9.87 -14.06 -4.32
CA HIS A 319 9.22 -14.61 -5.51
C HIS A 319 8.70 -13.50 -6.41
N LEU A 320 7.93 -12.53 -5.86
CA LEU A 320 7.39 -11.41 -6.62
C LEU A 320 8.50 -10.54 -7.26
N ARG A 321 9.63 -10.34 -6.56
CA ARG A 321 10.79 -9.62 -7.10
C ARG A 321 11.51 -10.41 -8.18
N ARG A 322 11.82 -11.68 -7.92
CA ARG A 322 12.49 -12.57 -8.87
C ARG A 322 11.66 -12.76 -10.14
N GLU A 323 10.36 -12.79 -10.01
CA GLU A 323 9.45 -12.91 -11.14
C GLU A 323 9.18 -11.57 -11.86
N GLY A 324 9.79 -10.47 -11.43
CA GLY A 324 9.70 -9.16 -12.09
C GLY A 324 8.36 -8.43 -11.92
N LEU A 325 7.51 -8.87 -10.98
CA LEU A 325 6.26 -8.18 -10.69
C LEU A 325 6.47 -7.02 -9.71
N MET A 326 7.41 -7.13 -8.79
CA MET A 326 7.61 -6.16 -7.73
C MET A 326 9.04 -5.62 -7.69
N LEU A 327 9.17 -4.31 -7.62
CA LEU A 327 10.41 -3.63 -7.24
C LEU A 327 10.26 -3.06 -5.84
N ARG A 328 11.17 -3.42 -4.94
CA ARG A 328 11.23 -2.89 -3.58
C ARG A 328 12.66 -2.55 -3.19
N ARG A 329 12.86 -1.32 -2.76
CA ARG A 329 14.13 -0.82 -2.23
C ARG A 329 13.86 -0.10 -0.92
N VAL A 330 14.82 -0.12 -0.01
CA VAL A 330 14.77 0.59 1.27
C VAL A 330 15.73 1.79 1.26
N LYS A 331 15.43 2.80 2.09
CA LYS A 331 16.20 4.05 2.14
C LYS A 331 17.68 3.82 2.44
N SER A 332 17.98 2.93 3.36
CA SER A 332 19.34 2.58 3.75
C SER A 332 20.20 2.03 2.60
N GLU A 333 19.58 1.35 1.63
CA GLU A 333 20.29 0.82 0.46
C GLU A 333 20.60 1.89 -0.58
N VAL A 334 19.65 2.83 -0.80
CA VAL A 334 19.68 3.74 -1.97
C VAL A 334 19.96 5.20 -1.63
N LEU A 335 19.79 5.62 -0.37
CA LEU A 335 20.00 6.99 0.12
C LEU A 335 21.04 7.00 1.23
N LYS A 336 22.29 6.66 0.90
CA LYS A 336 23.42 6.64 1.86
C LYS A 336 23.71 8.00 2.50
N GLU A 337 23.31 9.08 1.85
CA GLU A 337 23.50 10.46 2.32
C GLU A 337 22.33 10.98 3.17
N LEU A 338 21.23 10.21 3.29
CA LEU A 338 20.11 10.60 4.13
C LEU A 338 20.55 10.62 5.61
N PRO A 339 20.37 11.73 6.34
CA PRO A 339 20.73 11.80 7.74
C PRO A 339 20.00 10.74 8.57
N PRO A 340 20.63 10.21 9.64
CA PRO A 340 20.04 9.13 10.43
C PRO A 340 18.76 9.58 11.14
N LYS A 341 17.80 8.67 11.20
CA LYS A 341 16.58 8.79 12.02
C LYS A 341 16.81 8.10 13.36
N ARG A 342 16.54 8.81 14.47
CA ARG A 342 16.65 8.27 15.82
C ARG A 342 15.30 8.31 16.51
N ARG A 343 14.93 7.23 17.18
CA ARG A 343 13.71 7.13 17.97
C ARG A 343 14.06 7.16 19.45
N LEU A 344 13.38 8.01 20.21
CA LEU A 344 13.56 8.15 21.66
C LEU A 344 12.21 8.02 22.35
N VAL A 345 12.12 7.12 23.31
CA VAL A 345 10.96 7.05 24.23
C VAL A 345 11.25 7.89 25.43
N GLN A 346 10.37 8.84 25.70
CA GLN A 346 10.46 9.73 26.83
C GLN A 346 9.20 9.60 27.67
N GLU A 347 9.38 9.13 28.91
CA GLU A 347 8.31 9.16 29.89
C GLU A 347 8.06 10.60 30.33
N ILE A 348 6.79 11.00 30.42
CA ILE A 348 6.35 12.33 30.86
C ILE A 348 5.25 12.21 31.91
N ASP A 349 5.12 13.25 32.72
CA ASP A 349 4.05 13.38 33.69
C ASP A 349 2.67 13.54 33.03
N TRP A 350 1.63 13.36 33.80
CA TRP A 350 0.25 13.56 33.42
C TRP A 350 -0.61 14.06 34.57
N ASP A 351 -1.78 14.65 34.28
CA ASP A 351 -2.74 15.10 35.29
C ASP A 351 -3.71 13.96 35.65
N ASP A 352 -3.45 13.33 36.80
CA ASP A 352 -4.23 12.18 37.28
C ASP A 352 -5.70 12.56 37.61
N ARG A 353 -5.96 13.81 37.96
CA ARG A 353 -7.30 14.32 38.25
C ARG A 353 -8.11 14.42 36.95
N VAL A 354 -7.53 15.01 35.92
CA VAL A 354 -8.14 15.12 34.60
C VAL A 354 -8.39 13.73 34.00
N TYR A 355 -7.43 12.81 34.13
CA TYR A 355 -7.61 11.45 33.69
C TYR A 355 -8.81 10.77 34.35
N ARG A 356 -8.88 10.78 35.68
CA ARG A 356 -9.99 10.17 36.44
C ARG A 356 -11.35 10.78 36.08
N GLU A 357 -11.42 12.09 35.87
CA GLU A 357 -12.65 12.76 35.48
C GLU A 357 -13.13 12.29 34.11
N LEU A 358 -12.24 12.20 33.13
CA LEU A 358 -12.56 11.74 31.78
C LEU A 358 -12.86 10.24 31.70
N MET A 359 -12.39 9.44 32.65
CA MET A 359 -12.66 8.01 32.75
C MET A 359 -13.98 7.67 33.44
N ARG A 360 -14.71 8.62 34.03
CA ARG A 360 -16.00 8.38 34.71
C ARG A 360 -17.01 7.60 33.81
N PRO A 361 -17.19 7.90 32.51
CA PRO A 361 -18.14 7.18 31.66
C PRO A 361 -17.83 5.68 31.50
N VAL A 362 -16.60 5.26 31.75
CA VAL A 362 -16.17 3.87 31.56
C VAL A 362 -16.90 2.92 32.49
N ALA A 363 -17.27 3.36 33.71
CA ALA A 363 -18.06 2.54 34.63
C ALA A 363 -19.43 2.14 34.03
N GLU A 364 -20.14 3.09 33.42
CA GLU A 364 -21.40 2.80 32.73
C GLU A 364 -21.18 1.92 31.47
N GLN A 365 -20.10 2.19 30.72
CA GLN A 365 -19.76 1.37 29.55
C GLN A 365 -19.45 -0.10 29.92
N LEU A 366 -18.80 -0.33 31.08
CA LEU A 366 -18.56 -1.68 31.59
C LEU A 366 -19.87 -2.39 31.98
N HIS A 367 -20.82 -1.69 32.59
CA HIS A 367 -22.16 -2.25 32.86
C HIS A 367 -22.93 -2.59 31.57
N LEU A 368 -22.84 -1.72 30.54
CA LEU A 368 -23.44 -2.00 29.23
C LEU A 368 -22.78 -3.20 28.54
N LEU A 369 -21.49 -3.40 28.75
CA LEU A 369 -20.74 -4.54 28.22
C LEU A 369 -21.22 -5.86 28.84
N ASP A 370 -21.52 -5.85 30.15
CA ASP A 370 -22.05 -7.03 30.86
C ASP A 370 -23.45 -7.42 30.38
N GLY A 371 -24.27 -6.45 29.98
CA GLY A 371 -25.60 -6.66 29.42
C GLY A 371 -25.64 -6.95 27.91
N ALA A 372 -24.50 -6.93 27.21
CA ALA A 372 -24.46 -7.10 25.77
C ALA A 372 -24.68 -8.56 25.35
N GLU A 373 -25.75 -8.83 24.61
CA GLU A 373 -26.15 -10.18 24.20
C GLU A 373 -25.40 -10.67 22.94
N THR A 374 -24.94 -9.77 22.08
CA THR A 374 -24.29 -10.14 20.80
C THR A 374 -22.79 -9.82 20.79
N ALA A 375 -22.02 -10.66 20.10
CA ALA A 375 -20.58 -10.43 19.92
C ALA A 375 -20.27 -9.08 19.24
N SER A 376 -21.14 -8.62 18.34
CA SER A 376 -20.99 -7.32 17.66
C SER A 376 -21.24 -6.15 18.61
N ALA A 377 -22.25 -6.24 19.50
CA ALA A 377 -22.52 -5.22 20.50
C ALA A 377 -21.36 -5.13 21.51
N ARG A 378 -20.85 -6.28 21.97
CA ARG A 378 -19.66 -6.34 22.83
C ARG A 378 -18.45 -5.66 22.20
N ALA A 379 -18.12 -6.01 20.96
CA ALA A 379 -16.97 -5.42 20.26
C ALA A 379 -17.10 -3.89 20.09
N LEU A 380 -18.31 -3.38 19.87
CA LEU A 380 -18.54 -1.94 19.77
C LEU A 380 -18.31 -1.22 21.11
N ILE A 381 -18.79 -1.81 22.22
CA ILE A 381 -18.61 -1.22 23.55
C ILE A 381 -17.13 -1.29 23.99
N GLU A 382 -16.46 -2.42 23.72
CA GLU A 382 -15.02 -2.58 23.96
C GLU A 382 -14.20 -1.51 23.22
N GLU A 383 -14.54 -1.24 21.96
CA GLU A 383 -13.90 -0.18 21.17
C GLU A 383 -14.18 1.21 21.77
N GLN A 384 -15.41 1.48 22.22
CA GLN A 384 -15.74 2.76 22.87
C GLN A 384 -14.96 2.96 24.18
N ILE A 385 -14.82 1.94 25.02
CA ILE A 385 -14.01 1.97 26.23
C ILE A 385 -12.54 2.30 25.88
N SER A 386 -11.99 1.61 24.89
CA SER A 386 -10.63 1.85 24.40
C SER A 386 -10.44 3.30 23.92
N GLN A 387 -11.39 3.84 23.15
CA GLN A 387 -11.35 5.22 22.67
C GLN A 387 -11.45 6.23 23.80
N THR A 388 -12.32 5.99 24.80
CA THR A 388 -12.44 6.85 25.99
C THR A 388 -11.12 6.90 26.77
N GLN A 389 -10.49 5.74 27.00
CA GLN A 389 -9.22 5.68 27.70
C GLN A 389 -8.10 6.37 26.94
N ARG A 390 -8.01 6.17 25.62
CA ARG A 390 -7.02 6.84 24.76
C ARG A 390 -7.16 8.36 24.84
N GLN A 391 -8.39 8.86 24.71
CA GLN A 391 -8.66 10.30 24.82
C GLN A 391 -8.30 10.84 26.21
N ALA A 392 -8.70 10.14 27.27
CA ALA A 392 -8.39 10.53 28.65
C ALA A 392 -6.87 10.60 28.88
N THR A 393 -6.12 9.59 28.42
CA THR A 393 -4.65 9.56 28.48
C THR A 393 -4.04 10.73 27.72
N GLY A 394 -4.49 10.96 26.48
CA GLY A 394 -3.99 12.04 25.63
C GLY A 394 -4.22 13.42 26.25
N VAL A 395 -5.43 13.70 26.76
CA VAL A 395 -5.77 15.00 27.37
C VAL A 395 -5.01 15.20 28.69
N ALA A 396 -4.89 14.15 29.51
CA ALA A 396 -4.21 14.25 30.80
C ALA A 396 -2.72 14.57 30.66
N LYS A 397 -2.05 14.06 29.64
CA LYS A 397 -0.62 14.35 29.39
C LYS A 397 -0.37 15.57 28.47
N ALA A 398 -1.40 16.10 27.80
CA ALA A 398 -1.22 17.16 26.81
C ALA A 398 -0.49 18.42 27.32
N PRO A 399 -0.72 18.94 28.55
CA PRO A 399 0.04 20.06 29.06
C PRO A 399 1.54 19.78 29.19
N TYR A 400 1.91 18.58 29.58
CA TYR A 400 3.31 18.15 29.77
C TYR A 400 3.98 17.93 28.41
N VAL A 401 3.25 17.36 27.43
CA VAL A 401 3.68 17.30 26.02
C VAL A 401 3.94 18.71 25.49
N ALA A 402 3.04 19.65 25.73
CA ALA A 402 3.21 21.04 25.31
C ALA A 402 4.45 21.69 25.94
N ALA A 403 4.72 21.42 27.22
CA ALA A 403 5.93 21.89 27.89
C ALA A 403 7.21 21.32 27.27
N PHE A 404 7.22 20.03 26.95
CA PHE A 404 8.33 19.38 26.25
C PHE A 404 8.57 19.99 24.86
N VAL A 405 7.50 20.16 24.06
CA VAL A 405 7.56 20.77 22.73
C VAL A 405 8.03 22.23 22.82
N ARG A 406 7.60 22.97 23.82
CA ARG A 406 8.08 24.35 24.08
C ARG A 406 9.59 24.38 24.23
N ALA A 407 10.15 23.48 25.05
CA ALA A 407 11.60 23.41 25.23
C ALA A 407 12.35 23.11 23.93
N LEU A 408 11.82 22.24 23.05
CA LEU A 408 12.40 22.00 21.74
C LEU A 408 12.36 23.25 20.85
N LEU A 409 11.23 23.96 20.83
CA LEU A 409 11.06 25.17 20.00
C LEU A 409 11.95 26.32 20.50
N GLU A 410 12.12 26.49 21.81
CA GLU A 410 13.03 27.47 22.40
C GLU A 410 14.50 27.20 22.06
N ASN A 411 14.84 25.93 21.82
CA ASN A 411 16.16 25.51 21.31
C ASN A 411 16.29 25.58 19.78
N GLY A 412 15.30 26.16 19.09
CA GLY A 412 15.33 26.35 17.64
C GLY A 412 14.94 25.14 16.79
N GLU A 413 14.46 24.07 17.43
CA GLU A 413 14.01 22.87 16.71
C GLU A 413 12.75 23.13 15.87
N LYS A 414 12.60 22.38 14.79
CA LYS A 414 11.46 22.43 13.87
C LYS A 414 10.61 21.20 14.10
N VAL A 415 9.47 21.38 14.77
CA VAL A 415 8.71 20.29 15.38
C VAL A 415 7.45 19.96 14.59
N LEU A 416 7.29 18.66 14.24
CA LEU A 416 6.01 18.06 13.88
C LEU A 416 5.42 17.39 15.12
N LEU A 417 4.32 17.95 15.64
CA LEU A 417 3.62 17.38 16.79
C LEU A 417 2.44 16.55 16.32
N MET A 418 2.52 15.24 16.55
CA MET A 418 1.51 14.27 16.14
C MET A 418 0.50 14.03 17.25
N ALA A 419 -0.79 14.09 16.90
CA ALA A 419 -1.90 13.83 17.81
C ALA A 419 -3.06 13.12 17.11
N HIS A 420 -4.01 12.59 17.88
CA HIS A 420 -5.16 11.87 17.38
C HIS A 420 -6.48 12.60 17.67
N HIS A 421 -6.69 12.96 18.94
CA HIS A 421 -7.95 13.54 19.40
C HIS A 421 -7.95 15.06 19.32
N HIS A 422 -9.07 15.62 18.87
CA HIS A 422 -9.25 17.08 18.76
C HIS A 422 -9.12 17.79 20.11
N ALA A 423 -9.59 17.17 21.20
CA ALA A 423 -9.47 17.74 22.55
C ALA A 423 -8.00 17.93 22.97
N VAL A 424 -7.11 17.02 22.58
CA VAL A 424 -5.66 17.13 22.79
C VAL A 424 -5.07 18.27 21.97
N MET A 425 -5.47 18.38 20.70
CA MET A 425 -5.02 19.45 19.80
C MET A 425 -5.46 20.84 20.28
N ASP A 426 -6.64 20.93 20.91
CA ASP A 426 -7.14 22.18 21.50
C ASP A 426 -6.27 22.63 22.68
N VAL A 427 -5.75 21.68 23.50
CA VAL A 427 -4.76 21.98 24.53
C VAL A 427 -3.47 22.51 23.90
N TYR A 428 -2.96 21.86 22.84
CA TYR A 428 -1.76 22.34 22.15
C TYR A 428 -1.94 23.72 21.53
N ALA A 429 -3.12 23.97 20.93
CA ALA A 429 -3.45 25.30 20.38
C ALA A 429 -3.39 26.40 21.44
N LYS A 430 -3.82 26.11 22.67
CA LYS A 430 -3.80 27.04 23.79
C LYS A 430 -2.39 27.21 24.36
N GLU A 431 -1.74 26.11 24.72
CA GLU A 431 -0.46 26.11 25.44
C GLU A 431 0.73 26.55 24.58
N LEU A 432 0.68 26.26 23.27
CA LEU A 432 1.76 26.58 22.31
C LEU A 432 1.44 27.81 21.43
N LYS A 433 0.39 28.56 21.75
CA LYS A 433 -0.01 29.77 21.03
C LYS A 433 1.14 30.75 20.74
N PRO A 434 2.09 31.03 21.65
CA PRO A 434 3.21 31.95 21.40
C PRO A 434 4.13 31.54 20.25
N PHE A 435 4.14 30.26 19.84
CA PHE A 435 4.95 29.73 18.75
C PHE A 435 4.21 29.68 17.42
N HIS A 436 3.02 30.27 17.33
CA HIS A 436 2.20 30.37 16.11
C HIS A 436 2.00 29.01 15.41
N PRO A 437 1.45 27.99 16.10
CA PRO A 437 1.28 26.66 15.53
C PRO A 437 0.36 26.70 14.31
N VAL A 438 0.71 25.92 13.30
CA VAL A 438 -0.19 25.60 12.18
C VAL A 438 -0.75 24.19 12.34
N PHE A 439 -1.97 23.97 11.83
CA PHE A 439 -2.70 22.72 12.02
C PHE A 439 -3.02 22.03 10.71
N ILE A 440 -2.81 20.74 10.67
CA ILE A 440 -3.20 19.84 9.57
C ILE A 440 -4.02 18.70 10.16
N THR A 441 -5.31 18.93 10.33
CA THR A 441 -6.23 18.00 11.01
C THR A 441 -7.48 17.72 10.16
N GLY A 442 -8.46 17.04 10.74
CA GLY A 442 -9.76 16.85 10.09
C GLY A 442 -10.64 18.09 10.04
N ARG A 443 -10.31 19.16 10.79
CA ARG A 443 -11.10 20.40 10.86
C ARG A 443 -10.79 21.38 9.72
N GLU A 444 -9.56 21.33 9.17
CA GLU A 444 -9.14 22.20 8.09
C GLU A 444 -9.57 21.65 6.74
N ASN A 445 -10.05 22.53 5.87
CA ASN A 445 -10.20 22.21 4.45
C ASN A 445 -8.82 22.11 3.77
N ASP A 446 -8.79 21.51 2.58
CA ASP A 446 -7.54 21.24 1.87
C ASP A 446 -6.70 22.50 1.61
N ALA A 447 -7.34 23.65 1.30
CA ALA A 447 -6.62 24.91 1.07
C ALA A 447 -5.90 25.40 2.34
N ARG A 448 -6.52 25.24 3.52
CA ARG A 448 -5.91 25.57 4.81
C ARG A 448 -4.78 24.61 5.17
N LYS A 449 -4.96 23.30 4.89
CA LYS A 449 -3.89 22.30 5.08
C LYS A 449 -2.68 22.62 4.22
N ASP A 450 -2.91 22.99 2.97
CA ASP A 450 -1.84 23.39 2.05
C ASP A 450 -1.14 24.67 2.50
N ALA A 451 -1.86 25.65 3.01
CA ALA A 451 -1.29 26.87 3.58
C ALA A 451 -0.45 26.57 4.84
N ALA A 452 -0.95 25.68 5.72
CA ALA A 452 -0.23 25.24 6.91
C ALA A 452 1.08 24.51 6.56
N ALA A 453 1.03 23.58 5.60
CA ALA A 453 2.23 22.89 5.13
C ALA A 453 3.26 23.86 4.52
N ARG A 454 2.82 24.81 3.71
CA ARG A 454 3.71 25.85 3.16
C ARG A 454 4.31 26.73 4.23
N ALA A 455 3.52 27.24 5.18
CA ALA A 455 4.02 28.09 6.26
C ALA A 455 5.10 27.38 7.09
N PHE A 456 4.94 26.08 7.35
CA PHE A 456 5.96 25.28 8.01
C PHE A 456 7.20 25.09 7.13
N MET A 457 7.04 24.75 5.85
CA MET A 457 8.14 24.49 4.93
C MET A 457 8.93 25.78 4.57
N GLU A 458 8.27 26.91 4.46
CA GLU A 458 8.90 28.22 4.20
C GLU A 458 9.52 28.86 5.45
N GLY A 459 9.25 28.32 6.63
CA GLY A 459 9.83 28.78 7.88
C GLY A 459 9.10 29.91 8.57
N THR A 460 7.87 30.20 8.18
CA THR A 460 7.00 31.16 8.88
C THR A 460 6.68 30.70 10.30
N THR A 461 6.62 29.39 10.52
CA THR A 461 6.50 28.76 11.82
C THR A 461 7.43 27.55 11.96
N ASN A 462 7.86 27.25 13.18
CA ASN A 462 8.62 26.05 13.52
C ASN A 462 7.75 24.95 14.14
N LEU A 463 6.44 25.13 14.24
CA LEU A 463 5.54 24.15 14.82
C LEU A 463 4.36 23.85 13.90
N CYS A 464 4.24 22.57 13.53
CA CYS A 464 3.08 22.04 12.81
C CYS A 464 2.45 20.91 13.62
N VAL A 465 1.17 21.06 13.99
CA VAL A 465 0.38 20.03 14.67
C VAL A 465 -0.38 19.24 13.63
N VAL A 466 -0.15 17.92 13.57
CA VAL A 466 -0.67 17.06 12.52
C VAL A 466 -1.49 15.92 13.13
N SER A 467 -2.69 15.70 12.62
CA SER A 467 -3.45 14.49 12.97
C SER A 467 -2.79 13.26 12.35
N LEU A 468 -2.59 12.21 13.16
CA LEU A 468 -2.05 10.92 12.70
C LEU A 468 -2.81 10.38 11.48
N ARG A 469 -4.13 10.59 11.40
CA ARG A 469 -4.97 10.19 10.26
C ARG A 469 -4.82 11.09 9.03
N SER A 470 -4.37 12.33 9.20
CA SER A 470 -4.20 13.32 8.12
C SER A 470 -2.76 13.45 7.63
N ALA A 471 -1.84 12.67 8.20
CA ALA A 471 -0.42 12.74 7.86
C ALA A 471 -0.09 12.23 6.45
N SER A 472 -0.98 11.47 5.81
CA SER A 472 -0.71 10.89 4.48
C SER A 472 -0.56 11.96 3.38
N GLY A 473 0.43 11.79 2.49
CA GLY A 473 0.63 12.65 1.31
C GLY A 473 1.31 13.99 1.56
N LEU A 474 1.67 14.33 2.80
CA LEU A 474 2.34 15.59 3.12
C LEU A 474 3.87 15.50 2.91
N ASN A 475 4.48 16.64 2.59
CA ASN A 475 5.92 16.81 2.45
C ASN A 475 6.38 17.83 3.51
N LEU A 476 6.97 17.35 4.61
CA LEU A 476 7.31 18.15 5.77
C LEU A 476 8.78 17.92 6.21
N GLN A 477 9.68 17.74 5.21
CA GLN A 477 11.09 17.38 5.41
C GLN A 477 11.93 18.49 6.07
N ARG A 478 11.36 19.67 6.33
CA ARG A 478 12.04 20.71 7.11
C ARG A 478 12.11 20.38 8.60
N ALA A 479 11.29 19.43 9.08
CA ALA A 479 11.28 19.06 10.49
C ALA A 479 12.60 18.42 10.93
N SER A 480 13.14 18.87 12.05
CA SER A 480 14.24 18.21 12.76
C SER A 480 13.75 17.23 13.84
N CYS A 481 12.52 17.43 14.31
CA CYS A 481 11.89 16.58 15.31
C CYS A 481 10.47 16.18 14.92
N VAL A 482 10.12 14.91 15.15
CA VAL A 482 8.75 14.41 15.18
C VAL A 482 8.42 14.04 16.61
N VAL A 483 7.37 14.61 17.17
CA VAL A 483 6.93 14.34 18.55
C VAL A 483 5.57 13.66 18.51
N PHE A 484 5.49 12.43 18.98
CA PHE A 484 4.24 11.70 19.14
C PHE A 484 3.65 12.04 20.53
N GLY A 485 2.77 13.02 20.56
CA GLY A 485 2.04 13.43 21.77
C GLY A 485 0.92 12.45 22.11
N GLU A 486 0.40 11.73 21.13
CA GLU A 486 -0.47 10.57 21.29
C GLU A 486 0.06 9.42 20.44
N LEU A 487 -0.16 8.20 20.89
CA LEU A 487 0.25 6.99 20.19
C LEU A 487 -0.93 6.38 19.41
N ASP A 488 -0.62 5.56 18.42
CA ASP A 488 -1.56 4.66 17.73
C ASP A 488 -1.15 3.21 17.93
N TRP A 489 -2.11 2.29 17.85
CA TRP A 489 -1.85 0.85 17.96
C TRP A 489 -1.02 0.29 16.79
N SER A 490 -1.02 0.98 15.65
CA SER A 490 -0.35 0.53 14.43
C SER A 490 1.05 1.16 14.31
N PRO A 491 2.12 0.36 14.30
CA PRO A 491 3.48 0.83 13.99
C PRO A 491 3.56 1.48 12.62
N ALA A 492 2.80 0.99 11.65
CA ALA A 492 2.76 1.55 10.30
C ALA A 492 2.30 3.00 10.27
N VAL A 493 1.35 3.39 11.14
CA VAL A 493 0.89 4.79 11.28
C VAL A 493 2.03 5.69 11.74
N HIS A 494 2.82 5.22 12.72
CA HIS A 494 3.98 5.96 13.22
C HIS A 494 5.08 6.07 12.15
N SER A 495 5.45 4.97 11.52
CA SER A 495 6.44 4.97 10.43
C SER A 495 6.02 5.89 9.29
N GLN A 496 4.74 5.89 8.90
CA GLN A 496 4.21 6.81 7.92
C GLN A 496 4.33 8.28 8.34
N ALA A 497 4.06 8.59 9.61
CA ALA A 497 4.20 9.94 10.14
C ALA A 497 5.66 10.40 10.17
N GLU A 498 6.59 9.55 10.62
CA GLU A 498 8.04 9.81 10.58
C GLU A 498 8.54 10.07 9.16
N ASP A 499 8.06 9.31 8.19
CA ASP A 499 8.47 9.41 6.78
C ASP A 499 7.98 10.68 6.07
N ARG A 500 7.11 11.48 6.71
CA ARG A 500 6.78 12.85 6.24
C ARG A 500 7.94 13.82 6.45
N ALA A 501 8.75 13.58 7.46
CA ALA A 501 9.98 14.32 7.73
C ALA A 501 11.21 13.62 7.16
N HIS A 502 11.36 12.30 7.36
CA HIS A 502 12.52 11.52 6.94
C HIS A 502 12.45 11.10 5.46
N ARG A 503 12.81 11.99 4.56
CA ARG A 503 12.73 11.76 3.11
C ARG A 503 13.77 12.57 2.34
N ILE A 504 13.85 12.34 1.03
CA ILE A 504 14.74 13.08 0.11
C ILE A 504 14.57 14.58 0.32
N GLY A 505 15.69 15.29 0.51
CA GLY A 505 15.74 16.73 0.80
C GLY A 505 15.82 17.06 2.30
N GLN A 506 15.92 16.07 3.18
CA GLN A 506 16.25 16.26 4.59
C GLN A 506 17.73 16.57 4.73
N SER A 507 18.07 17.71 5.35
CA SER A 507 19.45 18.13 5.60
C SER A 507 19.95 17.78 7.01
N ASP A 508 19.02 17.63 7.95
CA ASP A 508 19.34 17.45 9.38
C ASP A 508 18.96 16.03 9.86
N SER A 509 19.65 15.51 10.88
CA SER A 509 19.25 14.28 11.57
C SER A 509 17.86 14.44 12.15
N LEU A 510 17.00 13.44 11.94
CA LEU A 510 15.65 13.43 12.46
C LEU A 510 15.58 12.73 13.82
N VAL A 511 15.01 13.39 14.82
CA VAL A 511 14.71 12.76 16.11
C VAL A 511 13.20 12.58 16.27
N CYS A 512 12.79 11.35 16.54
CA CYS A 512 11.39 10.97 16.75
C CYS A 512 11.17 10.69 18.24
N TYR A 513 10.47 11.56 18.93
CA TYR A 513 10.14 11.43 20.35
C TYR A 513 8.78 10.76 20.54
N TYR A 514 8.76 9.64 21.24
CA TYR A 514 7.55 8.94 21.68
C TYR A 514 7.29 9.30 23.15
N LEU A 515 6.35 10.22 23.37
CA LEU A 515 6.04 10.71 24.72
C LEU A 515 4.98 9.81 25.35
N VAL A 516 5.37 9.09 26.39
CA VAL A 516 4.55 8.08 27.05
C VAL A 516 4.23 8.46 28.48
N SER A 517 3.01 8.21 28.91
CA SER A 517 2.63 8.28 30.32
C SER A 517 2.86 6.94 31.02
N PRO A 518 3.17 6.91 32.32
CA PRO A 518 3.43 5.68 33.06
C PRO A 518 2.18 4.81 33.25
N ARG A 519 1.01 5.36 32.97
CA ARG A 519 -0.31 4.72 33.12
C ARG A 519 -1.22 5.05 31.95
N GLY A 520 -2.42 4.46 31.93
CA GLY A 520 -3.41 4.68 30.89
C GLY A 520 -3.16 3.79 29.68
N SER A 521 -3.53 4.26 28.48
CA SER A 521 -3.39 3.49 27.23
C SER A 521 -1.95 3.41 26.72
N ASP A 522 -1.07 4.32 27.13
CA ASP A 522 0.28 4.41 26.57
C ASP A 522 1.15 3.21 26.96
N SER A 523 1.00 2.67 28.17
CA SER A 523 1.74 1.49 28.63
C SER A 523 1.44 0.27 27.75
N ASP A 524 0.17 0.06 27.39
CA ASP A 524 -0.26 -1.05 26.54
C ASP A 524 0.20 -0.84 25.10
N MET A 525 0.13 0.40 24.61
CA MET A 525 0.60 0.76 23.27
C MET A 525 2.12 0.67 23.16
N GLN A 526 2.85 1.05 24.21
CA GLN A 526 4.30 0.93 24.26
C GLN A 526 4.75 -0.53 24.10
N ASP A 527 4.09 -1.46 24.81
CA ASP A 527 4.34 -2.90 24.67
C ASP A 527 3.98 -3.40 23.26
N ALA A 528 2.87 -2.88 22.71
CA ALA A 528 2.42 -3.19 21.37
C ALA A 528 3.40 -2.74 20.28
N LEU A 529 3.96 -1.57 20.42
CA LEU A 529 4.88 -0.97 19.46
C LEU A 529 6.32 -1.51 19.61
N GLY A 530 6.59 -2.41 20.58
CA GLY A 530 7.93 -2.89 20.86
C GLY A 530 8.87 -1.79 21.41
N LEU A 531 8.29 -0.75 21.99
CA LEU A 531 9.00 0.45 22.46
C LEU A 531 9.65 0.27 23.83
N LYS A 532 9.88 -0.95 24.33
CA LYS A 532 10.60 -1.15 25.60
C LYS A 532 12.03 -0.63 25.51
N VAL A 533 12.43 0.14 26.49
CA VAL A 533 13.72 0.86 26.57
C VAL A 533 14.94 -0.06 26.31
N SER A 534 14.88 -1.35 26.65
CA SER A 534 15.95 -2.31 26.42
C SER A 534 16.11 -2.76 24.96
N GLN A 535 15.08 -2.61 24.13
CA GLN A 535 15.10 -2.99 22.71
C GLN A 535 15.48 -1.83 21.79
N PHE A 536 15.36 -0.59 22.25
CA PHE A 536 15.69 0.60 21.46
C PHE A 536 17.17 0.73 21.10
N VAL A 537 18.06 0.19 21.91
CA VAL A 537 19.50 0.22 21.65
C VAL A 537 19.88 -0.76 20.52
N ALA A 538 19.11 -1.84 20.33
CA ALA A 538 19.30 -2.81 19.24
C ALA A 538 18.65 -2.37 17.91
N LEU A 539 17.65 -1.47 17.95
CA LEU A 539 16.94 -0.95 16.76
C LEU A 539 17.72 0.12 15.98
N MET A 540 18.91 0.47 16.42
CA MET A 540 19.76 1.46 15.74
C MET A 540 20.42 0.93 14.46
N GLY A 541 20.24 -0.32 14.09
CA GLY A 541 20.94 -0.91 12.97
C GLY A 541 20.27 -2.05 12.21
N ASP A 542 19.21 -2.67 12.71
CA ASP A 542 18.66 -3.87 12.07
C ASP A 542 17.24 -3.70 11.54
N GLU A 543 17.14 -3.64 10.23
CA GLU A 543 15.94 -3.44 9.40
C GLU A 543 14.97 -4.64 9.35
N GLN A 544 15.24 -5.73 10.03
CA GLN A 544 14.50 -6.99 9.87
C GLN A 544 13.28 -7.15 10.79
N THR A 545 13.13 -6.35 11.84
CA THR A 545 12.14 -6.59 12.91
C THR A 545 10.78 -5.95 12.67
N ASP A 546 10.65 -4.92 11.84
CA ASP A 546 9.40 -4.14 11.69
C ASP A 546 8.32 -4.87 10.85
N ARG A 547 8.67 -5.86 10.03
CA ARG A 547 7.76 -6.42 9.01
C ARG A 547 6.92 -7.61 9.45
N ALA A 548 7.43 -8.42 10.36
CA ALA A 548 6.70 -9.58 10.88
C ALA A 548 5.68 -9.19 11.97
N GLN A 549 5.87 -8.04 12.62
CA GLN A 549 5.06 -7.57 13.74
C GLN A 549 3.73 -6.93 13.30
N ASP A 550 3.68 -6.25 12.15
CA ASP A 550 2.50 -5.45 11.74
C ASP A 550 1.21 -6.25 11.56
N VAL A 551 1.29 -7.53 11.43
CA VAL A 551 0.14 -8.39 11.05
C VAL A 551 -0.30 -9.31 12.18
N LEU A 552 0.61 -9.83 12.94
CA LEU A 552 0.24 -10.38 14.25
C LEU A 552 -0.62 -9.36 15.02
N MET A 553 -0.46 -8.07 14.74
CA MET A 553 -1.07 -6.96 15.47
C MET A 553 -2.54 -6.66 15.16
N GLN A 554 -3.11 -7.00 13.99
CA GLN A 554 -4.55 -6.75 13.78
C GLN A 554 -5.45 -7.80 14.44
N SER A 555 -5.03 -9.06 14.48
CA SER A 555 -5.72 -10.07 15.30
C SER A 555 -5.48 -9.84 16.80
N GLU A 556 -4.27 -9.44 17.16
CA GLU A 556 -3.89 -9.10 18.52
C GLU A 556 -4.48 -7.76 19.02
N ALA A 557 -4.83 -6.81 18.14
CA ALA A 557 -5.46 -5.55 18.56
C ALA A 557 -6.81 -5.79 19.27
N ARG A 558 -7.63 -6.71 18.78
CA ARG A 558 -8.88 -7.10 19.45
C ARG A 558 -8.64 -7.81 20.77
N ASP A 559 -7.68 -8.71 20.84
CA ASP A 559 -7.31 -9.41 22.07
C ASP A 559 -6.66 -8.47 23.09
N ARG A 560 -6.00 -7.42 22.64
CA ARG A 560 -5.45 -6.35 23.48
C ARG A 560 -6.53 -5.45 24.05
N ILE A 561 -7.50 -5.04 23.22
CA ILE A 561 -8.67 -4.29 23.70
C ILE A 561 -9.41 -5.10 24.77
N ARG A 562 -9.61 -6.41 24.60
CA ARG A 562 -10.20 -7.27 25.62
C ARG A 562 -9.39 -7.30 26.91
N ARG A 563 -8.07 -7.50 26.81
CA ARG A 563 -7.18 -7.49 28.00
C ARG A 563 -7.21 -6.14 28.73
N LEU A 564 -7.25 -5.03 27.98
CA LEU A 564 -7.41 -3.70 28.51
C LEU A 564 -8.74 -3.54 29.27
N VAL A 565 -9.84 -4.00 28.69
CA VAL A 565 -11.16 -3.96 29.30
C VAL A 565 -11.21 -4.84 30.57
N GLU A 566 -10.60 -6.03 30.55
CA GLU A 566 -10.50 -6.91 31.71
C GLU A 566 -9.68 -6.27 32.86
N ARG A 567 -8.58 -5.59 32.52
CA ARG A 567 -7.80 -4.84 33.52
C ARG A 567 -8.62 -3.71 34.13
N LEU A 568 -9.30 -2.90 33.32
CA LEU A 568 -10.18 -1.83 33.78
C LEU A 568 -11.31 -2.36 34.69
N ARG A 569 -11.91 -3.51 34.36
CA ARG A 569 -12.86 -4.18 35.26
C ARG A 569 -12.27 -4.49 36.63
N GLY A 570 -11.05 -5.02 36.65
CA GLY A 570 -10.34 -5.28 37.90
C GLY A 570 -10.08 -4.01 38.74
N GLU A 571 -9.69 -2.94 38.06
CA GLU A 571 -9.44 -1.63 38.69
C GLU A 571 -10.73 -1.02 39.26
N TYR A 572 -11.84 -1.04 38.52
CA TYR A 572 -13.14 -0.53 39.00
C TYR A 572 -13.79 -1.42 40.06
N ALA A 573 -13.59 -2.75 40.01
CA ALA A 573 -14.08 -3.66 41.04
C ALA A 573 -13.32 -3.55 42.38
N SER A 574 -12.06 -3.11 42.35
CA SER A 574 -11.20 -2.93 43.50
C SER A 574 -11.20 -1.51 44.07
N ALA A 575 -11.85 -0.56 43.40
CA ALA A 575 -11.98 0.81 43.88
C ALA A 575 -12.97 0.83 45.07
N PRO A 576 -12.60 1.46 46.22
CA PRO A 576 -13.55 1.63 47.34
C PRO A 576 -14.74 2.47 46.84
N PRO A 577 -15.98 2.18 47.32
CA PRO A 577 -17.15 2.94 46.90
C PRO A 577 -16.92 4.41 47.28
N ASP A 578 -17.04 5.31 46.29
CA ASP A 578 -16.98 6.76 46.52
C ASP A 578 -18.01 7.12 47.58
N ILE A 579 -17.52 7.52 48.76
CA ILE A 579 -18.36 8.15 49.80
C ILE A 579 -18.61 9.58 49.31
N PRO A 580 -19.86 9.97 48.97
CA PRO A 580 -20.15 11.34 48.59
C PRO A 580 -19.99 12.22 49.82
N SER A 581 -19.07 13.17 49.78
CA SER A 581 -18.96 14.26 50.73
C SER A 581 -19.63 15.51 50.20
#